data_d419f199ef59645d61d689f496f65a46
#
_entry.id   d419f199ef59645d61d689f496f65a46
#
_cell.length_a   1.000
_cell.length_b   1.000
_cell.length_c   1.000
_cell.angle_alpha   90.00
_cell.angle_beta   90.00
_cell.angle_gamma   90.00
#
_symmetry.space_group_name_H-M   'P 1'
#
loop_
_entity.id
_entity.type
_entity.pdbx_description
1 polymer ?
#
loop_
_entity_poly.entity_id
_entity_poly.type
_entity_poly.pdbx_seq_one_letter_code
_entity_poly.pdbx_strand_id
1 'polypeptide(L)'
;MSENLRRARTSEQKHFRRQQILKAAEVHFGEVGYEAFSMANLAKQAGVVKGTLYLYFKTREEVFLTLYNQSLNRWSEEFIEHLQPIMNDKEYASVLYETAMQDQLFVPLLGRLEQVIEHNVSIDSLIHSKRLFIRQVNYIAQTTSAILGLSTLG
;
A
#
# COMPACT_ATOMS: atom_id res chain seq x y z
N MET A 1 -23.44 -16.01 -23.16
CA MET A 1 -23.58 -16.03 -21.69
C MET A 1 -22.50 -16.86 -20.98
N SER A 2 -22.19 -18.05 -21.41
CA SER A 2 -21.22 -18.91 -20.71
C SER A 2 -19.76 -18.37 -20.71
N GLU A 3 -19.32 -17.73 -21.77
CA GLU A 3 -17.95 -17.20 -21.89
C GLU A 3 -17.70 -15.96 -21.03
N ASN A 4 -18.65 -15.08 -20.90
CA ASN A 4 -18.56 -13.90 -20.03
C ASN A 4 -18.56 -14.28 -18.55
N LEU A 5 -19.39 -15.26 -18.16
CA LEU A 5 -19.40 -15.82 -16.81
C LEU A 5 -18.10 -16.55 -16.48
N ARG A 6 -17.52 -17.28 -17.45
CA ARG A 6 -16.24 -17.96 -17.28
C ARG A 6 -15.07 -16.97 -17.14
N ARG A 7 -15.06 -15.89 -17.92
CA ARG A 7 -14.04 -14.80 -17.81
C ARG A 7 -14.16 -14.07 -16.49
N ALA A 8 -15.37 -13.72 -16.03
CA ALA A 8 -15.61 -13.11 -14.74
C ALA A 8 -15.11 -13.98 -13.59
N ARG A 9 -15.45 -15.26 -13.61
CA ARG A 9 -15.03 -16.24 -12.61
C ARG A 9 -13.51 -16.40 -12.56
N THR A 10 -12.82 -16.41 -13.71
CA THR A 10 -11.36 -16.47 -13.79
C THR A 10 -10.71 -15.20 -13.26
N SER A 11 -11.31 -14.03 -13.54
CA SER A 11 -10.85 -12.73 -13.03
C SER A 11 -11.00 -12.65 -11.52
N GLU A 12 -12.12 -13.07 -10.95
CA GLU A 12 -12.34 -13.12 -9.50
C GLU A 12 -11.38 -14.08 -8.80
N GLN A 13 -11.12 -15.25 -9.39
CA GLN A 13 -10.15 -16.21 -8.85
C GLN A 13 -8.73 -15.66 -8.84
N LYS A 14 -8.31 -14.95 -9.89
CA LYS A 14 -7.02 -14.28 -9.97
C LYS A 14 -6.91 -13.19 -8.91
N HIS A 15 -7.94 -12.36 -8.78
CA HIS A 15 -7.97 -11.30 -7.76
C HIS A 15 -7.89 -11.89 -6.35
N PHE A 16 -8.68 -12.92 -6.05
CA PHE A 16 -8.64 -13.60 -4.76
C PHE A 16 -7.25 -14.17 -4.46
N ARG A 17 -6.62 -14.84 -5.43
CA ARG A 17 -5.28 -15.39 -5.29
C ARG A 17 -4.24 -14.30 -5.03
N ARG A 18 -4.34 -13.19 -5.74
CA ARG A 18 -3.46 -12.03 -5.56
C ARG A 18 -3.57 -11.46 -4.15
N GLN A 19 -4.79 -11.31 -3.64
CA GLN A 19 -5.03 -10.83 -2.27
C GLN A 19 -4.50 -11.81 -1.22
N GLN A 20 -4.65 -13.11 -1.45
CA GLN A 20 -4.10 -14.15 -0.58
C GLN A 20 -2.56 -14.06 -0.49
N ILE A 21 -1.89 -13.85 -1.61
CA ILE A 21 -0.43 -13.65 -1.66
C ILE A 21 -0.04 -12.39 -0.90
N LEU A 22 -0.73 -11.27 -1.10
CA LEU A 22 -0.44 -10.00 -0.42
C LEU A 22 -0.65 -10.09 1.09
N LYS A 23 -1.69 -10.80 1.54
CA LYS A 23 -1.91 -11.04 2.97
C LYS A 23 -0.79 -11.88 3.60
N ALA A 24 -0.33 -12.91 2.91
CA ALA A 24 0.84 -13.68 3.32
C ALA A 24 2.11 -12.81 3.34
N ALA A 25 2.26 -11.90 2.38
CA ALA A 25 3.38 -10.97 2.33
C ALA A 25 3.39 -9.99 3.51
N GLU A 26 2.25 -9.48 3.93
CA GLU A 26 2.16 -8.64 5.14
C GLU A 26 2.65 -9.38 6.38
N VAL A 27 2.19 -10.62 6.56
CA VAL A 27 2.61 -11.47 7.69
C VAL A 27 4.12 -11.74 7.62
N HIS A 28 4.62 -12.16 6.46
CA HIS A 28 6.04 -12.47 6.27
C HIS A 28 6.92 -11.24 6.52
N PHE A 29 6.52 -10.08 6.01
CA PHE A 29 7.24 -8.82 6.26
C PHE A 29 7.26 -8.47 7.77
N GLY A 30 6.14 -8.63 8.45
CA GLY A 30 6.04 -8.40 9.89
C GLY A 30 6.93 -9.31 10.73
N GLU A 31 7.14 -10.56 10.28
CA GLU A 31 7.97 -11.54 10.96
C GLU A 31 9.47 -11.31 10.77
N VAL A 32 9.90 -10.99 9.54
CA VAL A 32 11.32 -10.98 9.16
C VAL A 32 11.88 -9.62 8.75
N GLY A 33 11.02 -8.66 8.47
CA GLY A 33 11.41 -7.34 8.00
C GLY A 33 11.85 -7.32 6.53
N TYR A 34 12.34 -6.16 6.10
CA TYR A 34 12.69 -5.90 4.70
C TYR A 34 13.84 -6.79 4.20
N GLU A 35 14.95 -6.85 4.94
CA GLU A 35 16.20 -7.49 4.49
C GLU A 35 16.05 -9.01 4.34
N ALA A 36 15.37 -9.66 5.29
CA ALA A 36 15.19 -11.10 5.32
C ALA A 36 13.97 -11.59 4.52
N PHE A 37 13.15 -10.69 4.00
CA PHE A 37 12.01 -11.05 3.15
C PHE A 37 12.48 -11.78 1.89
N SER A 38 11.91 -12.95 1.61
CA SER A 38 12.24 -13.73 0.41
C SER A 38 10.99 -14.21 -0.31
N MET A 39 11.08 -14.25 -1.65
CA MET A 39 10.00 -14.77 -2.50
C MET A 39 9.76 -16.28 -2.25
N ALA A 40 10.81 -17.04 -1.93
CA ALA A 40 10.68 -18.45 -1.62
C ALA A 40 9.83 -18.69 -0.36
N ASN A 41 10.08 -17.94 0.72
CA ASN A 41 9.30 -18.04 1.94
C ASN A 41 7.88 -17.47 1.76
N LEU A 42 7.73 -16.41 1.00
CA LEU A 42 6.42 -15.89 0.64
C LEU A 42 5.55 -16.93 -0.08
N ALA A 43 6.12 -17.64 -1.05
CA ALA A 43 5.40 -18.70 -1.76
C ALA A 43 4.92 -19.80 -0.81
N LYS A 44 5.78 -20.22 0.13
CA LYS A 44 5.41 -21.20 1.17
C LYS A 44 4.27 -20.71 2.05
N GLN A 45 4.36 -19.48 2.56
CA GLN A 45 3.33 -18.91 3.44
C GLN A 45 2.01 -18.67 2.70
N ALA A 46 2.06 -18.29 1.44
CA ALA A 46 0.88 -18.11 0.61
C ALA A 46 0.26 -19.43 0.11
N GLY A 47 0.93 -20.57 0.32
CA GLY A 47 0.46 -21.86 -0.15
C GLY A 47 0.46 -22.00 -1.68
N VAL A 48 1.40 -21.33 -2.37
CA VAL A 48 1.55 -21.39 -3.82
C VAL A 48 2.94 -21.87 -4.20
N VAL A 49 3.06 -22.48 -5.38
CA VAL A 49 4.38 -22.80 -5.95
C VAL A 49 5.08 -21.52 -6.42
N LYS A 50 6.40 -21.52 -6.42
CA LYS A 50 7.22 -20.37 -6.78
C LYS A 50 6.88 -19.79 -8.17
N GLY A 51 6.66 -20.66 -9.16
CA GLY A 51 6.26 -20.26 -10.52
C GLY A 51 4.93 -19.50 -10.54
N THR A 52 3.96 -19.91 -9.73
CA THR A 52 2.68 -19.20 -9.58
C THR A 52 2.88 -17.83 -8.97
N LEU A 53 3.71 -17.71 -7.93
CA LEU A 53 4.01 -16.42 -7.33
C LEU A 53 4.58 -15.42 -8.35
N TYR A 54 5.53 -15.85 -9.17
CA TYR A 54 6.15 -15.01 -10.21
C TYR A 54 5.21 -14.61 -11.36
N LEU A 55 4.09 -15.29 -11.52
CA LEU A 55 3.03 -14.83 -12.44
C LEU A 55 2.30 -13.57 -11.92
N TYR A 56 2.24 -13.38 -10.62
CA TYR A 56 1.60 -12.23 -9.98
C TYR A 56 2.57 -11.08 -9.67
N PHE A 57 3.77 -11.41 -9.22
CA PHE A 57 4.80 -10.46 -8.81
C PHE A 57 6.16 -10.90 -9.32
N LYS A 58 6.74 -10.15 -10.23
CA LYS A 58 8.02 -10.50 -10.87
C LYS A 58 9.23 -10.32 -9.94
N THR A 59 9.13 -9.40 -9.00
CA THR A 59 10.19 -9.10 -8.03
C THR A 59 9.58 -8.94 -6.64
N ARG A 60 10.38 -9.06 -5.60
CA ARG A 60 9.92 -8.75 -4.24
C ARG A 60 9.60 -7.25 -4.09
N GLU A 61 10.27 -6.40 -4.84
CA GLU A 61 10.00 -4.95 -4.87
C GLU A 61 8.61 -4.62 -5.45
N GLU A 62 8.12 -5.40 -6.41
CA GLU A 62 6.72 -5.32 -6.88
C GLU A 62 5.73 -5.67 -5.75
N VAL A 63 6.05 -6.66 -4.93
CA VAL A 63 5.27 -6.97 -3.73
C VAL A 63 5.30 -5.79 -2.76
N PHE A 64 6.48 -5.26 -2.47
CA PHE A 64 6.65 -4.13 -1.54
C PHE A 64 5.95 -2.86 -2.01
N LEU A 65 6.01 -2.54 -3.29
CA LEU A 65 5.30 -1.38 -3.86
C LEU A 65 3.79 -1.53 -3.71
N THR A 66 3.27 -2.74 -3.93
CA THR A 66 1.85 -3.02 -3.74
C THR A 66 1.43 -2.91 -2.28
N LEU A 67 2.23 -3.46 -1.36
CA LEU A 67 2.00 -3.32 0.09
C LEU A 67 2.07 -1.85 0.53
N TYR A 68 3.04 -1.09 0.02
CA TYR A 68 3.13 0.35 0.26
C TYR A 68 1.88 1.10 -0.20
N ASN A 69 1.40 0.82 -1.41
CA ASN A 69 0.19 1.45 -1.94
C ASN A 69 -1.03 1.16 -1.06
N GLN A 70 -1.17 -0.06 -0.57
CA GLN A 70 -2.25 -0.43 0.35
C GLN A 70 -2.11 0.27 1.71
N SER A 71 -0.90 0.32 2.26
CA SER A 71 -0.61 1.03 3.51
C SER A 71 -0.85 2.53 3.40
N LEU A 72 -0.48 3.13 2.28
CA LEU A 72 -0.75 4.55 2.01
C LEU A 72 -2.25 4.86 2.03
N ASN A 73 -3.06 4.02 1.41
CA ASN A 73 -4.52 4.17 1.44
C ASN A 73 -5.08 4.04 2.86
N ARG A 74 -4.70 2.99 3.59
CA ARG A 74 -5.14 2.78 4.98
C ARG A 74 -4.74 3.95 5.88
N TRP A 75 -3.48 4.38 5.78
CA TRP A 75 -3.00 5.51 6.57
C TRP A 75 -3.74 6.80 6.24
N SER A 76 -4.01 7.09 4.98
CA SER A 76 -4.76 8.29 4.58
C SER A 76 -6.16 8.34 5.18
N GLU A 77 -6.86 7.22 5.16
CA GLU A 77 -8.19 7.09 5.74
C GLU A 77 -8.13 7.26 7.28
N GLU A 78 -7.24 6.53 7.93
CA GLU A 78 -7.03 6.58 9.38
C GLU A 78 -6.64 8.00 9.83
N PHE A 79 -5.73 8.65 9.14
CA PHE A 79 -5.33 10.02 9.43
C PHE A 79 -6.51 10.99 9.38
N ILE A 80 -7.30 10.92 8.32
CA ILE A 80 -8.46 11.80 8.12
C ILE A 80 -9.53 11.58 9.18
N GLU A 81 -9.79 10.33 9.57
CA GLU A 81 -10.76 10.00 10.61
C GLU A 81 -10.40 10.60 11.99
N HIS A 82 -9.12 10.82 12.26
CA HIS A 82 -8.63 11.41 13.51
C HIS A 82 -8.52 12.94 13.48
N LEU A 83 -8.79 13.59 12.34
CA LEU A 83 -8.79 15.06 12.26
C LEU A 83 -10.02 15.65 12.95
N GLN A 84 -9.81 16.73 13.71
CA GLN A 84 -10.84 17.45 14.43
C GLN A 84 -10.89 18.91 14.00
N PRO A 85 -12.06 19.58 14.02
CA PRO A 85 -12.20 20.96 13.53
C PRO A 85 -11.32 22.00 14.22
N ILE A 86 -10.95 21.74 15.47
CA ILE A 86 -10.11 22.67 16.26
C ILE A 86 -8.87 21.89 16.71
N MET A 87 -7.83 21.96 15.93
CA MET A 87 -6.53 21.34 16.24
C MET A 87 -5.44 22.41 16.12
N ASN A 88 -4.50 22.39 17.05
CA ASN A 88 -3.26 23.14 16.91
C ASN A 88 -2.20 22.31 16.16
N ASP A 89 -1.08 22.95 15.83
CA ASP A 89 0.01 22.32 15.06
C ASP A 89 0.56 21.04 15.72
N LYS A 90 0.63 21.02 17.05
CA LYS A 90 1.15 19.86 17.82
C LYS A 90 0.18 18.70 17.76
N GLU A 91 -1.10 18.97 17.91
CA GLU A 91 -2.15 17.94 17.82
C GLU A 91 -2.20 17.34 16.41
N TYR A 92 -2.12 18.18 15.38
CA TYR A 92 -2.05 17.74 14.00
C TYR A 92 -0.82 16.87 13.74
N ALA A 93 0.35 17.29 14.18
CA ALA A 93 1.59 16.54 14.05
C ALA A 93 1.53 15.20 14.82
N SER A 94 0.92 15.17 16.02
CA SER A 94 0.75 13.93 16.78
C SER A 94 -0.15 12.92 16.05
N VAL A 95 -1.27 13.37 15.52
CA VAL A 95 -2.17 12.49 14.74
C VAL A 95 -1.46 11.94 13.51
N LEU A 96 -0.72 12.78 12.78
CA LEU A 96 0.05 12.36 11.61
C LEU A 96 1.08 11.29 11.97
N TYR A 97 1.83 11.49 13.04
CA TYR A 97 2.85 10.56 13.51
C TYR A 97 2.23 9.25 14.03
N GLU A 98 1.25 9.34 14.92
CA GLU A 98 0.64 8.18 15.56
C GLU A 98 -0.04 7.26 14.55
N THR A 99 -0.81 7.83 13.61
CA THR A 99 -1.48 7.05 12.57
C THR A 99 -0.48 6.42 11.60
N ALA A 100 0.61 7.12 11.25
CA ALA A 100 1.66 6.55 10.40
C ALA A 100 2.39 5.38 11.08
N MET A 101 2.57 5.42 12.39
CA MET A 101 3.26 4.37 13.14
C MET A 101 2.39 3.16 13.49
N GLN A 102 1.08 3.25 13.35
CA GLN A 102 0.17 2.13 13.59
C GLN A 102 0.34 1.02 12.54
N ASP A 103 0.59 1.36 11.30
CA ASP A 103 0.84 0.39 10.25
C ASP A 103 2.33 0.00 10.24
N GLN A 104 2.62 -1.25 10.60
CA GLN A 104 4.01 -1.77 10.66
C GLN A 104 4.73 -1.78 9.31
N LEU A 105 3.99 -1.67 8.21
CA LEU A 105 4.54 -1.70 6.84
C LEU A 105 4.85 -0.29 6.32
N PHE A 106 4.04 0.70 6.69
CA PHE A 106 4.02 1.99 6.02
C PHE A 106 5.36 2.73 6.09
N VAL A 107 5.84 3.02 7.29
CA VAL A 107 7.08 3.77 7.49
C VAL A 107 8.32 3.01 7.00
N PRO A 108 8.50 1.71 7.29
CA PRO A 108 9.63 0.96 6.76
C PRO A 108 9.68 0.88 5.23
N LEU A 109 8.54 0.75 4.56
CA LEU A 109 8.47 0.73 3.09
C LEU A 109 8.67 2.12 2.49
N LEU A 110 8.07 3.16 3.10
CA LEU A 110 8.27 4.55 2.68
C LEU A 110 9.75 4.94 2.70
N GLY A 111 10.46 4.58 3.75
CA GLY A 111 11.88 4.88 3.89
C GLY A 111 12.78 4.23 2.84
N ARG A 112 12.31 3.18 2.15
CA ARG A 112 13.06 2.46 1.11
C ARG A 112 12.53 2.69 -0.30
N LEU A 113 11.48 3.49 -0.44
CA LEU A 113 10.74 3.62 -1.69
C LEU A 113 11.62 4.13 -2.83
N GLU A 114 12.24 5.29 -2.69
CA GLU A 114 13.08 5.89 -3.72
C GLU A 114 14.39 5.15 -3.95
N GLN A 115 15.03 4.68 -2.89
CA GLN A 115 16.38 4.14 -2.97
C GLN A 115 16.43 2.74 -3.60
N VAL A 116 15.45 1.91 -3.34
CA VAL A 116 15.49 0.49 -3.72
C VAL A 116 14.25 0.05 -4.47
N ILE A 117 13.06 0.32 -3.94
CA ILE A 117 11.82 -0.27 -4.45
C ILE A 117 11.53 0.22 -5.86
N GLU A 118 11.58 1.52 -6.09
CA GLU A 118 11.23 2.14 -7.38
C GLU A 118 12.18 1.76 -8.52
N HIS A 119 13.41 1.34 -8.21
CA HIS A 119 14.39 0.91 -9.21
C HIS A 119 14.20 -0.54 -9.70
N ASN A 120 13.37 -1.32 -8.99
CA ASN A 120 13.20 -2.76 -9.25
C ASN A 120 11.74 -3.14 -9.57
N VAL A 121 10.96 -2.18 -10.03
CA VAL A 121 9.56 -2.37 -10.42
C VAL A 121 9.35 -1.95 -11.88
N SER A 122 8.25 -2.38 -12.47
CA SER A 122 7.89 -1.95 -13.82
C SER A 122 7.51 -0.46 -13.86
N ILE A 123 7.68 0.17 -15.01
CA ILE A 123 7.28 1.56 -15.23
C ILE A 123 5.77 1.74 -14.96
N ASP A 124 4.95 0.78 -15.38
CA ASP A 124 3.50 0.83 -15.14
C ASP A 124 3.16 0.79 -13.67
N SER A 125 3.82 -0.08 -12.89
CA SER A 125 3.66 -0.13 -11.43
C SER A 125 4.09 1.17 -10.76
N LEU A 126 5.21 1.74 -11.22
CA LEU A 126 5.72 3.02 -10.71
C LEU A 126 4.76 4.17 -10.99
N ILE A 127 4.27 4.30 -12.22
CA ILE A 127 3.29 5.32 -12.61
C ILE A 127 2.01 5.18 -11.80
N HIS A 128 1.52 3.96 -11.63
CA HIS A 128 0.32 3.69 -10.81
C HIS A 128 0.52 4.17 -9.37
N SER A 129 1.64 3.82 -8.76
CA SER A 129 1.98 4.22 -7.39
C SER A 129 2.11 5.74 -7.24
N LYS A 130 2.79 6.42 -8.17
CA LYS A 130 2.92 7.88 -8.15
C LYS A 130 1.57 8.61 -8.31
N ARG A 131 0.71 8.11 -9.17
CA ARG A 131 -0.66 8.65 -9.33
C ARG A 131 -1.50 8.46 -8.06
N LEU A 132 -1.37 7.29 -7.42
CA LEU A 132 -2.03 7.04 -6.14
C LEU A 132 -1.53 8.00 -5.07
N PHE A 133 -0.22 8.18 -4.95
CA PHE A 133 0.39 9.11 -3.99
C PHE A 133 -0.16 10.54 -4.18
N ILE A 134 -0.13 11.06 -5.41
CA ILE A 134 -0.65 12.40 -5.72
C ILE A 134 -2.14 12.52 -5.32
N ARG A 135 -2.93 11.51 -5.63
CA ARG A 135 -4.35 11.47 -5.27
C ARG A 135 -4.57 11.51 -3.76
N GLN A 136 -3.80 10.74 -3.01
CA GLN A 136 -3.90 10.70 -1.55
C GLN A 136 -3.43 12.03 -0.91
N VAL A 137 -2.34 12.61 -1.39
CA VAL A 137 -1.88 13.93 -0.93
C VAL A 137 -2.94 15.00 -1.17
N ASN A 138 -3.53 15.04 -2.36
CA ASN A 138 -4.60 16.00 -2.67
C ASN A 138 -5.83 15.77 -1.80
N TYR A 139 -6.22 14.53 -1.58
CA TYR A 139 -7.36 14.18 -0.72
C TYR A 139 -7.12 14.63 0.73
N ILE A 140 -5.95 14.35 1.29
CA ILE A 140 -5.57 14.80 2.63
C ILE A 140 -5.56 16.33 2.71
N ALA A 141 -4.96 17.02 1.73
CA ALA A 141 -4.87 18.47 1.71
C ALA A 141 -6.25 19.14 1.66
N GLN A 142 -7.13 18.69 0.77
CA GLN A 142 -8.49 19.20 0.64
C GLN A 142 -9.32 18.94 1.90
N THR A 143 -9.24 17.75 2.45
CA THR A 143 -10.00 17.37 3.65
C THR A 143 -9.49 18.12 4.88
N THR A 144 -8.19 18.24 5.05
CA THR A 144 -7.57 19.05 6.11
C THR A 144 -8.02 20.51 6.02
N SER A 145 -7.97 21.10 4.83
CA SER A 145 -8.41 22.48 4.59
C SER A 145 -9.87 22.68 4.98
N ALA A 146 -10.74 21.73 4.61
CA ALA A 146 -12.16 21.78 4.93
C ALA A 146 -12.44 21.64 6.44
N ILE A 147 -11.77 20.68 7.10
CA ILE A 147 -11.98 20.39 8.53
C ILE A 147 -11.41 21.52 9.41
N LEU A 148 -10.22 22.03 9.11
CA LEU A 148 -9.55 23.05 9.90
C LEU A 148 -9.97 24.49 9.50
N GLY A 149 -10.84 24.65 8.51
CA GLY A 149 -11.28 25.96 8.03
C GLY A 149 -10.15 26.79 7.42
N LEU A 150 -9.10 26.15 6.91
CA LEU A 150 -7.98 26.83 6.26
C LEU A 150 -8.41 27.31 4.88
N SER A 151 -8.16 28.58 4.56
CA SER A 151 -8.32 29.05 3.19
C SER A 151 -7.25 28.37 2.31
N THR A 152 -7.69 27.72 1.24
CA THR A 152 -6.78 27.33 0.18
C THR A 152 -6.15 28.59 -0.39
N LEU A 153 -4.89 28.84 -0.05
CA LEU A 153 -4.10 29.84 -0.77
C LEU A 153 -4.05 29.38 -2.22
N GLY A 154 -4.68 30.13 -3.10
CA GLY A 154 -4.81 29.88 -4.51
C GLY A 154 -3.50 29.88 -5.27
#